data_0fc43c39d24c0155556e4bbf4b80fe18
#
_entry.id   0fc43c39d24c0155556e4bbf4b80fe18
#
_cell.length_a   1.000
_cell.length_b   1.000
_cell.length_c   1.000
_cell.angle_alpha   90.00
_cell.angle_beta   90.00
_cell.angle_gamma   90.00
#
_symmetry.space_group_name_H-M   'P 1'
#
loop_
_entity.id
_entity.type
_entity.pdbx_description
1 polymer ?
#
loop_
_entity_poly.entity_id
_entity_poly.type
_entity_poly.pdbx_seq_one_letter_code
_entity_poly.pdbx_strand_id
1 'polypeptide(L)'
;MSQDPLLGTFEQLVLSAIVGVGKNAYPPPVLARIEQSTGRTVNRGSFYVSLDRLERKGLLRSRPDADETRGGRPRRYLEVTPEGLAALREARDTLLASWAGIEPLLGEEP
;
A
#
# COMPACT_ATOMS: atom_id res chain seq x y z
N MET A 1 12.71 -23.92 -7.41
CA MET A 1 11.56 -23.06 -7.61
C MET A 1 11.75 -21.78 -6.84
N SER A 2 11.71 -20.68 -7.54
CA SER A 2 11.84 -19.41 -6.85
C SER A 2 10.51 -19.03 -6.25
N GLN A 3 10.55 -18.49 -5.07
CA GLN A 3 9.38 -17.93 -4.43
C GLN A 3 9.55 -16.43 -4.39
N ASP A 4 8.50 -15.74 -4.77
CA ASP A 4 8.53 -14.32 -4.67
C ASP A 4 8.58 -13.94 -3.19
N PRO A 5 9.43 -12.99 -2.83
CA PRO A 5 9.44 -12.55 -1.45
C PRO A 5 8.11 -11.94 -1.07
N LEU A 6 7.72 -12.14 0.17
CA LEU A 6 6.53 -11.51 0.69
C LEU A 6 6.70 -10.00 0.63
N LEU A 7 5.56 -9.31 0.48
CA LEU A 7 5.57 -7.86 0.52
C LEU A 7 6.18 -7.37 1.83
N GLY A 8 7.04 -6.37 1.73
CA GLY A 8 7.54 -5.69 2.91
C GLY A 8 6.42 -4.95 3.62
N THR A 9 6.65 -4.62 4.88
CA THR A 9 5.63 -3.95 5.68
C THR A 9 5.17 -2.64 5.04
N PHE A 10 6.11 -1.83 4.58
CA PHE A 10 5.73 -0.55 4.00
C PHE A 10 4.97 -0.73 2.68
N GLU A 11 5.37 -1.72 1.87
CA GLU A 11 4.62 -2.02 0.63
C GLU A 11 3.19 -2.43 0.94
N GLN A 12 3.00 -3.21 1.99
CA GLN A 12 1.66 -3.62 2.42
C GLN A 12 0.84 -2.40 2.84
N LEU A 13 1.46 -1.48 3.59
CA LEU A 13 0.79 -0.26 4.02
C LEU A 13 0.36 0.59 2.83
N VAL A 14 1.24 0.72 1.83
CA VAL A 14 0.94 1.51 0.64
C VAL A 14 -0.22 0.89 -0.14
N LEU A 15 -0.11 -0.39 -0.47
CA LEU A 15 -1.16 -1.04 -1.26
C LEU A 15 -2.50 -1.06 -0.51
N SER A 16 -2.48 -1.36 0.78
CA SER A 16 -3.72 -1.39 1.55
C SER A 16 -4.35 0.00 1.66
N ALA A 17 -3.53 1.04 1.77
CA ALA A 17 -4.05 2.40 1.82
C ALA A 17 -4.71 2.80 0.51
N ILE A 18 -4.13 2.39 -0.63
CA ILE A 18 -4.74 2.67 -1.93
C ILE A 18 -6.11 2.00 -2.03
N VAL A 19 -6.18 0.74 -1.62
CA VAL A 19 -7.47 0.03 -1.60
C VAL A 19 -8.45 0.74 -0.67
N GLY A 20 -7.98 1.17 0.49
CA GLY A 20 -8.84 1.83 1.48
C GLY A 20 -9.36 3.19 1.04
N VAL A 21 -8.53 3.97 0.33
CA VAL A 21 -8.99 5.24 -0.25
C VAL A 21 -10.01 4.97 -1.34
N GLY A 22 -9.75 3.91 -2.14
CA GLY A 22 -10.73 3.44 -3.10
C GLY A 22 -10.61 4.14 -4.44
N LYS A 23 -11.75 4.36 -5.06
CA LYS A 23 -11.83 4.89 -6.40
C LYS A 23 -11.18 6.28 -6.46
N ASN A 24 -10.39 6.50 -7.51
CA ASN A 24 -9.70 7.77 -7.73
C ASN A 24 -8.67 8.09 -6.65
N ALA A 25 -8.06 7.06 -6.06
CA ALA A 25 -6.96 7.26 -5.13
C ALA A 25 -5.79 7.96 -5.83
N TYR A 26 -5.15 8.89 -5.14
CA TYR A 26 -3.96 9.56 -5.63
C TYR A 26 -3.05 9.86 -4.43
N PRO A 27 -1.77 10.23 -4.65
CA PRO A 27 -0.80 10.15 -3.56
C PRO A 27 -1.15 10.87 -2.26
N PRO A 28 -1.60 12.14 -2.23
CA PRO A 28 -1.81 12.80 -0.93
C PRO A 28 -2.81 12.10 -0.01
N PRO A 29 -4.03 11.72 -0.44
CA PRO A 29 -4.93 11.03 0.49
C PRO A 29 -4.43 9.64 0.86
N VAL A 30 -3.68 8.97 -0.04
CA VAL A 30 -3.11 7.67 0.29
C VAL A 30 -2.07 7.84 1.41
N LEU A 31 -1.18 8.82 1.26
CA LEU A 31 -0.18 9.09 2.28
C LEU A 31 -0.82 9.46 3.61
N ALA A 32 -1.85 10.31 3.58
CA ALA A 32 -2.57 10.69 4.78
C ALA A 32 -3.17 9.47 5.48
N ARG A 33 -3.73 8.54 4.70
CA ARG A 33 -4.32 7.34 5.27
C ARG A 33 -3.27 6.47 5.96
N ILE A 34 -2.09 6.34 5.34
CA ILE A 34 -1.00 5.59 5.98
C ILE A 34 -0.63 6.23 7.31
N GLU A 35 -0.47 7.54 7.32
CA GLU A 35 -0.08 8.24 8.54
C GLU A 35 -1.15 8.13 9.62
N GLN A 36 -2.40 8.22 9.25
CA GLN A 36 -3.50 8.06 10.19
C GLN A 36 -3.56 6.64 10.77
N SER A 37 -3.36 5.65 9.90
CA SER A 37 -3.44 4.25 10.33
C SER A 37 -2.29 3.85 11.24
N THR A 38 -1.12 4.42 11.01
CA THR A 38 0.09 4.02 11.74
C THR A 38 0.44 4.96 12.87
N GLY A 39 -0.13 6.16 12.88
CA GLY A 39 0.27 7.21 13.81
C GLY A 39 1.68 7.71 13.59
N ARG A 40 2.23 7.50 12.39
CA ARG A 40 3.61 7.86 12.09
C ARG A 40 3.67 8.76 10.87
N THR A 41 4.64 9.68 10.89
CA THR A 41 4.95 10.50 9.73
C THR A 41 5.73 9.67 8.72
N VAL A 42 5.35 9.76 7.46
CA VAL A 42 5.98 8.98 6.40
C VAL A 42 6.82 9.92 5.53
N ASN A 43 8.05 9.48 5.24
CA ASN A 43 8.92 10.22 4.34
C ASN A 43 8.36 10.19 2.93
N ARG A 44 8.16 11.37 2.33
CA ARG A 44 7.56 11.46 1.00
C ARG A 44 8.42 10.79 -0.08
N GLY A 45 9.73 10.97 0.00
CA GLY A 45 10.63 10.34 -0.96
C GLY A 45 10.51 8.82 -0.94
N SER A 46 10.50 8.24 0.26
CA SER A 46 10.33 6.79 0.41
C SER A 46 8.99 6.32 -0.12
N PHE A 47 7.96 7.13 0.11
CA PHE A 47 6.62 6.81 -0.38
C PHE A 47 6.59 6.74 -1.91
N TYR A 48 7.13 7.77 -2.58
CA TYR A 48 7.14 7.77 -4.05
C TYR A 48 8.04 6.69 -4.64
N VAL A 49 9.18 6.41 -4.00
CA VAL A 49 10.04 5.30 -4.42
C VAL A 49 9.26 3.99 -4.33
N SER A 50 8.48 3.81 -3.26
CA SER A 50 7.68 2.60 -3.11
C SER A 50 6.60 2.47 -4.17
N LEU A 51 5.96 3.60 -4.53
CA LEU A 51 4.97 3.58 -5.61
C LEU A 51 5.60 3.10 -6.91
N ASP A 52 6.77 3.65 -7.24
CA ASP A 52 7.47 3.26 -8.48
C ASP A 52 7.89 1.81 -8.46
N ARG A 53 8.36 1.34 -7.32
CA ARG A 53 8.76 -0.07 -7.16
C ARG A 53 7.58 -1.01 -7.33
N LEU A 54 6.46 -0.68 -6.70
CA LEU A 54 5.25 -1.50 -6.81
C LEU A 54 4.73 -1.52 -8.23
N GLU A 55 4.82 -0.40 -8.94
CA GLU A 55 4.40 -0.35 -10.32
C GLU A 55 5.29 -1.23 -11.20
N ARG A 56 6.61 -1.19 -10.99
CA ARG A 56 7.53 -2.06 -11.71
C ARG A 56 7.28 -3.54 -11.45
N LYS A 57 6.82 -3.87 -10.25
CA LYS A 57 6.49 -5.26 -9.91
C LYS A 57 5.16 -5.70 -10.48
N GLY A 58 4.39 -4.79 -11.08
CA GLY A 58 3.09 -5.12 -11.63
C GLY A 58 1.98 -5.20 -10.58
N LEU A 59 2.22 -4.70 -9.37
CA LEU A 59 1.25 -4.75 -8.29
C LEU A 59 0.41 -3.49 -8.21
N LEU A 60 0.85 -2.44 -8.87
CA LEU A 60 0.20 -1.14 -8.89
C LEU A 60 0.17 -0.63 -10.32
N ARG A 61 -0.90 0.03 -10.67
CA ARG A 61 -1.04 0.71 -11.95
C ARG A 61 -1.35 2.16 -11.68
N SER A 62 -0.76 3.06 -12.45
CA SER A 62 -1.11 4.46 -12.34
C SER A 62 -1.57 4.98 -13.70
N ARG A 63 -2.40 6.00 -13.65
CA ARG A 63 -2.86 6.68 -14.86
C ARG A 63 -2.92 8.18 -14.59
N PRO A 64 -2.63 8.99 -15.59
CA PRO A 64 -2.78 10.44 -15.41
C PRO A 64 -4.24 10.85 -15.41
N ASP A 65 -4.50 11.99 -14.79
CA ASP A 65 -5.80 12.61 -14.85
C ASP A 65 -5.96 13.27 -16.23
N ALA A 66 -7.01 12.91 -16.94
CA ALA A 66 -7.26 13.48 -18.27
C ALA A 66 -7.92 14.84 -18.20
N ASP A 67 -8.30 15.32 -17.02
CA ASP A 67 -9.00 16.59 -16.87
C ASP A 67 -8.01 17.75 -16.88
N GLU A 68 -7.89 18.41 -18.03
CA GLU A 68 -6.97 19.53 -18.21
C GLU A 68 -7.44 20.82 -17.54
N THR A 69 -8.67 20.86 -17.08
CA THR A 69 -9.20 22.08 -16.48
C THR A 69 -8.66 22.35 -15.10
N ARG A 70 -8.01 21.37 -14.49
CA ARG A 70 -7.44 21.55 -13.15
C ARG A 70 -6.25 22.50 -13.11
N GLY A 71 -5.59 22.70 -14.23
CA GLY A 71 -4.34 23.49 -14.25
C GLY A 71 -3.25 22.77 -13.48
N GLY A 72 -2.01 23.14 -13.73
CA GLY A 72 -0.89 22.52 -13.03
C GLY A 72 -0.64 21.09 -13.44
N ARG A 73 -0.06 20.31 -12.55
CA ARG A 73 0.30 18.92 -12.87
C ARG A 73 -0.90 18.01 -12.85
N PRO A 74 -0.99 17.09 -13.81
CA PRO A 74 -2.02 16.06 -13.76
C PRO A 74 -1.87 15.21 -12.50
N ARG A 75 -3.00 14.78 -11.94
CA ARG A 75 -2.95 13.84 -10.83
C ARG A 75 -2.52 12.47 -11.34
N ARG A 76 -1.81 11.77 -10.49
CA ARG A 76 -1.43 10.39 -10.74
C ARG A 76 -2.41 9.51 -9.97
N TYR A 77 -3.41 8.98 -10.67
CA TYR A 77 -4.35 8.07 -10.03
C TYR A 77 -3.75 6.68 -9.89
N LEU A 78 -3.99 6.08 -8.75
CA LEU A 78 -3.37 4.82 -8.35
C LEU A 78 -4.42 3.73 -8.23
N GLU A 79 -4.09 2.57 -8.76
CA GLU A 79 -5.00 1.42 -8.71
C GLU A 79 -4.17 0.17 -8.43
N VAL A 80 -4.59 -0.60 -7.43
CA VAL A 80 -3.94 -1.88 -7.14
C VAL A 80 -4.41 -2.88 -8.18
N THR A 81 -3.46 -3.56 -8.83
CA THR A 81 -3.78 -4.54 -9.87
C THR A 81 -4.34 -5.82 -9.24
N PRO A 82 -4.95 -6.72 -10.04
CA PRO A 82 -5.34 -8.03 -9.50
C PRO A 82 -4.18 -8.77 -8.86
N GLU A 83 -2.98 -8.65 -9.44
CA GLU A 83 -1.78 -9.24 -8.86
C GLU A 83 -1.44 -8.59 -7.53
N GLY A 84 -1.63 -7.27 -7.43
CA GLY A 84 -1.42 -6.56 -6.17
C GLY A 84 -2.40 -6.98 -5.09
N LEU A 85 -3.66 -7.17 -5.46
CA LEU A 85 -4.66 -7.64 -4.51
C LEU A 85 -4.33 -9.05 -4.02
N ALA A 86 -3.88 -9.91 -4.93
CA ALA A 86 -3.47 -11.27 -4.56
C ALA A 86 -2.28 -11.23 -3.61
N ALA A 87 -1.30 -10.36 -3.87
CA ALA A 87 -0.13 -10.22 -3.01
C ALA A 87 -0.53 -9.72 -1.62
N LEU A 88 -1.49 -8.79 -1.55
CA LEU A 88 -1.99 -8.31 -0.27
C LEU A 88 -2.69 -9.42 0.51
N ARG A 89 -3.53 -10.21 -0.15
CA ARG A 89 -4.20 -11.32 0.51
C ARG A 89 -3.21 -12.33 1.05
N GLU A 90 -2.19 -12.65 0.27
CA GLU A 90 -1.16 -13.58 0.69
C GLU A 90 -0.40 -13.05 1.90
N ALA A 91 -0.02 -11.78 1.87
CA ALA A 91 0.68 -11.15 2.97
C ALA A 91 -0.16 -11.16 4.24
N ARG A 92 -1.46 -10.84 4.12
CA ARG A 92 -2.38 -10.88 5.25
C ARG A 92 -2.46 -12.28 5.84
N ASP A 93 -2.67 -13.26 4.98
CA ASP A 93 -2.88 -14.65 5.43
C ASP A 93 -1.61 -15.21 6.08
N THR A 94 -0.46 -14.91 5.50
CA THR A 94 0.82 -15.34 6.06
C THR A 94 1.03 -14.71 7.44
N LEU A 95 0.75 -13.43 7.55
CA LEU A 95 0.94 -12.72 8.82
C LEU A 95 -0.02 -13.23 9.88
N LEU A 96 -1.28 -13.42 9.53
CA LEU A 96 -2.26 -13.95 10.47
C LEU A 96 -1.89 -15.36 10.93
N ALA A 97 -1.40 -16.19 10.00
CA ALA A 97 -0.95 -17.54 10.34
C ALA A 97 0.22 -17.49 11.32
N SER A 98 1.14 -16.56 11.12
CA SER A 98 2.31 -16.45 12.00
C SER A 98 1.92 -15.95 13.39
N TRP A 99 0.83 -15.21 13.51
CA TRP A 99 0.35 -14.71 14.80
C TRP A 99 -0.53 -15.72 15.52
N ALA A 100 -1.00 -16.76 14.82
CA ALA A 100 -1.89 -17.75 15.41
C ALA A 100 -1.20 -18.44 16.58
N GLY A 101 -1.86 -18.44 17.72
CA GLY A 101 -1.38 -19.13 18.91
C GLY A 101 -0.37 -18.36 19.74
N ILE A 102 0.17 -17.27 19.25
CA ILE A 102 1.15 -16.52 20.04
C ILE A 102 0.60 -15.26 20.70
N GLU A 103 -0.59 -14.82 20.32
CA GLU A 103 -1.14 -13.60 20.86
C GLU A 103 -1.21 -13.59 22.40
N PRO A 104 -1.67 -14.68 23.04
CA PRO A 104 -1.67 -14.69 24.50
C PRO A 104 -0.29 -14.58 25.12
N LEU A 105 0.77 -14.92 24.36
CA LEU A 105 2.14 -14.88 24.85
C LEU A 105 2.75 -13.50 24.79
N LEU A 106 2.13 -12.59 24.02
CA LEU A 106 2.65 -11.24 23.88
C LEU A 106 2.36 -10.36 25.09
N GLY A 107 1.40 -10.76 25.89
CA GLY A 107 0.99 -9.95 27.02
C GLY A 107 0.15 -8.76 26.60
N GLU A 108 -0.57 -8.23 27.55
CA GLU A 108 -1.40 -7.07 27.35
C GLU A 108 -0.72 -5.84 27.89
N GLU A 109 -0.84 -4.73 27.19
CA GLU A 109 -0.38 -3.47 27.73
C GLU A 109 -1.26 -3.08 28.91
N PRO A 110 -0.66 -2.62 30.02
CA PRO A 110 -1.46 -2.21 31.19
C PRO A 110 -2.32 -0.99 30.89
#